data_c84729427e96e9c465ec83ae4bd8edba
#
_entry.id   c84729427e96e9c465ec83ae4bd8edba
#
_cell.length_a   1.000
_cell.length_b   1.000
_cell.length_c   1.000
_cell.angle_alpha   90.00
_cell.angle_beta   90.00
_cell.angle_gamma   90.00
#
_symmetry.space_group_name_H-M   'P 1'
#
loop_
_entity.id
_entity.type
_entity.pdbx_description
1 polymer ?
#
loop_
_entity_poly.entity_id
_entity_poly.type
_entity_poly.pdbx_seq_one_letter_code
_entity_poly.pdbx_strand_id
1 'polypeptide(L)'
;MNRLIPSMGNHPHYGYARDTDSAIVHIHNKADKSRPRMPSGNFFEKFLFYRGMGNFKLPLHLTSFGDDVFQLTNSGSDPVQSLFLVSVNNGQIRYQSFDAVAAGSSIKLIQTSQTSTVAALNETVAASLIAEGLYEKEARAMVRTWRDSWFEEEGTRLFYIVPSAVTEALLPLTVEPQPDETVRVLVGRMEIMSPEQEATIEQLVRKSRGQRIEHNALATELHKQNKKSPAFGIPKEIAGMGRLAEPALIRVINILDDIAVRREGRLLLQQWQRALEVGIDVSQLTIWRRLDQQ
;
A
#
# COMPACT_ATOMS: atom_id res chain seq x y z
N MET A 1 -42.20 -14.70 -6.52
CA MET A 1 -41.04 -15.63 -6.65
C MET A 1 -39.90 -15.04 -5.84
N ASN A 2 -39.66 -15.51 -4.63
CA ASN A 2 -38.47 -15.16 -3.86
C ASN A 2 -37.26 -15.83 -4.53
N ARG A 3 -36.53 -15.09 -5.35
CA ARG A 3 -35.21 -15.54 -5.79
C ARG A 3 -34.30 -15.51 -4.55
N LEU A 4 -33.91 -16.66 -4.07
CA LEU A 4 -32.84 -16.79 -3.10
C LEU A 4 -31.63 -16.04 -3.64
N ILE A 5 -31.21 -14.99 -2.94
CA ILE A 5 -29.97 -14.27 -3.25
C ILE A 5 -28.84 -15.28 -3.02
N PRO A 6 -28.03 -15.56 -4.04
CA PRO A 6 -26.91 -16.50 -3.86
C PRO A 6 -26.01 -16.02 -2.72
N SER A 7 -25.47 -16.94 -1.93
CA SER A 7 -24.53 -16.61 -0.88
C SER A 7 -23.29 -15.95 -1.48
N MET A 8 -23.16 -14.66 -1.28
CA MET A 8 -21.93 -13.91 -1.55
C MET A 8 -20.94 -14.20 -0.43
N GLY A 9 -19.64 -14.27 -0.73
CA GLY A 9 -18.61 -14.59 0.26
C GLY A 9 -18.72 -13.73 1.52
N ASN A 10 -18.47 -14.32 2.68
CA ASN A 10 -18.68 -13.71 4.01
C ASN A 10 -17.48 -12.90 4.53
N HIS A 11 -16.54 -12.46 3.67
CA HIS A 11 -15.40 -11.70 4.16
C HIS A 11 -15.86 -10.31 4.65
N PRO A 12 -15.72 -9.99 5.95
CA PRO A 12 -16.28 -8.77 6.56
C PRO A 12 -15.70 -7.49 5.95
N HIS A 13 -14.45 -7.52 5.52
CA HIS A 13 -13.78 -6.37 4.90
C HIS A 13 -14.48 -5.87 3.62
N TYR A 14 -15.13 -6.78 2.87
CA TYR A 14 -15.82 -6.42 1.62
C TYR A 14 -17.34 -6.24 1.77
N GLY A 15 -17.83 -6.22 3.00
CA GLY A 15 -19.25 -6.01 3.27
C GLY A 15 -19.78 -4.72 2.63
N TYR A 16 -19.03 -3.64 2.79
CA TYR A 16 -19.40 -2.34 2.23
C TYR A 16 -19.36 -2.29 0.69
N ALA A 17 -18.44 -3.01 0.06
CA ALA A 17 -18.36 -3.07 -1.39
C ALA A 17 -19.60 -3.68 -2.05
N ARG A 18 -20.42 -4.43 -1.27
CA ARG A 18 -21.68 -5.03 -1.71
C ARG A 18 -22.88 -4.14 -1.50
N ASP A 19 -22.74 -3.03 -0.78
CA ASP A 19 -23.81 -2.08 -0.47
C ASP A 19 -24.00 -1.08 -1.64
N THR A 20 -24.34 -1.63 -2.80
CA THR A 20 -24.53 -0.90 -4.06
C THR A 20 -25.78 -1.40 -4.76
N ASP A 21 -26.26 -0.64 -5.76
CA ASP A 21 -27.40 -1.03 -6.60
C ASP A 21 -26.98 -1.90 -7.81
N SER A 22 -25.73 -2.31 -7.87
CA SER A 22 -25.19 -3.11 -8.98
C SER A 22 -25.87 -4.46 -9.11
N ALA A 23 -25.90 -4.99 -10.33
CA ALA A 23 -26.30 -6.36 -10.60
C ALA A 23 -25.33 -7.37 -9.94
N ILE A 24 -25.83 -8.57 -9.68
CA ILE A 24 -24.99 -9.68 -9.21
C ILE A 24 -24.30 -10.31 -10.42
N VAL A 25 -22.98 -10.37 -10.36
CA VAL A 25 -22.14 -11.03 -11.37
C VAL A 25 -21.92 -12.47 -10.96
N HIS A 26 -22.16 -13.41 -11.86
CA HIS A 26 -21.80 -14.80 -11.69
C HIS A 26 -20.40 -15.03 -12.27
N ILE A 27 -19.47 -15.45 -11.42
CA ILE A 27 -18.09 -15.73 -11.78
C ILE A 27 -17.89 -17.23 -11.74
N HIS A 28 -17.51 -17.82 -12.87
CA HIS A 28 -17.16 -19.23 -12.96
C HIS A 28 -15.64 -19.39 -13.09
N ASN A 29 -14.99 -19.80 -12.02
CA ASN A 29 -13.57 -20.09 -12.03
C ASN A 29 -13.32 -21.56 -12.35
N LYS A 30 -12.65 -21.82 -13.46
CA LYS A 30 -12.09 -23.15 -13.75
C LYS A 30 -10.84 -23.36 -12.88
N ALA A 31 -10.65 -24.58 -12.42
CA ALA A 31 -9.44 -24.96 -11.71
C ALA A 31 -8.20 -24.69 -12.60
N ASP A 32 -7.32 -23.84 -12.15
CA ASP A 32 -6.08 -23.49 -12.83
C ASP A 32 -4.89 -23.94 -11.98
N LYS A 33 -4.15 -24.92 -12.47
CA LYS A 33 -2.98 -25.48 -11.80
C LYS A 33 -1.84 -24.45 -11.66
N SER A 34 -1.81 -23.42 -12.52
CA SER A 34 -0.84 -22.34 -12.43
C SER A 34 -1.17 -21.31 -11.32
N ARG A 35 -2.42 -21.35 -10.81
CA ARG A 35 -2.92 -20.46 -9.76
C ARG A 35 -3.59 -21.24 -8.63
N PRO A 36 -2.86 -22.08 -7.90
CA PRO A 36 -3.44 -23.02 -6.92
C PRO A 36 -4.14 -22.35 -5.74
N ARG A 37 -3.94 -21.03 -5.54
CA ARG A 37 -4.62 -20.25 -4.49
C ARG A 37 -5.97 -19.68 -4.92
N MET A 38 -6.34 -19.76 -6.20
CA MET A 38 -7.67 -19.34 -6.63
C MET A 38 -8.65 -20.49 -6.45
N PRO A 39 -9.72 -20.31 -5.67
CA PRO A 39 -10.75 -21.33 -5.52
C PRO A 39 -11.45 -21.55 -6.87
N SER A 40 -11.62 -22.82 -7.24
CA SER A 40 -12.45 -23.19 -8.39
C SER A 40 -13.93 -23.27 -7.96
N GLY A 41 -14.83 -22.93 -8.85
CA GLY A 41 -16.27 -23.02 -8.61
C GLY A 41 -17.05 -21.81 -9.08
N ASN A 42 -18.30 -21.75 -8.64
CA ASN A 42 -19.22 -20.66 -8.93
C ASN A 42 -19.22 -19.65 -7.78
N PHE A 43 -18.97 -18.40 -8.10
CA PHE A 43 -18.99 -17.30 -7.16
C PHE A 43 -19.96 -16.24 -7.65
N PHE A 44 -20.57 -15.55 -6.71
CA PHE A 44 -21.49 -14.44 -7.00
C PHE A 44 -20.98 -13.21 -6.30
N GLU A 45 -20.86 -12.09 -7.02
CA GLU A 45 -20.39 -10.85 -6.45
C GLU A 45 -21.04 -9.64 -7.11
N LYS A 46 -21.11 -8.53 -6.37
CA LYS A 46 -21.67 -7.26 -6.83
C LYS A 46 -20.64 -6.27 -7.34
N PHE A 47 -19.37 -6.60 -7.23
CA PHE A 47 -18.27 -5.73 -7.64
C PHE A 47 -17.12 -6.53 -8.22
N LEU A 48 -16.37 -5.88 -9.07
CA LEU A 48 -15.05 -6.31 -9.51
C LEU A 48 -14.08 -5.21 -9.13
N PHE A 49 -13.03 -5.56 -8.42
CA PHE A 49 -11.96 -4.62 -8.13
C PHE A 49 -10.60 -5.33 -8.12
N TYR A 50 -9.59 -4.56 -8.31
CA TYR A 50 -8.22 -5.02 -8.15
C TYR A 50 -7.43 -3.99 -7.34
N ARG A 51 -6.53 -4.49 -6.54
CA ARG A 51 -5.54 -3.68 -5.83
C ARG A 51 -4.19 -4.35 -5.90
N GLY A 52 -3.14 -3.56 -5.79
CA GLY A 52 -1.79 -4.07 -5.73
C GLY A 52 -0.78 -2.94 -5.56
N MET A 53 0.46 -3.33 -5.36
CA MET A 53 1.58 -2.42 -5.58
C MET A 53 1.99 -2.56 -7.04
N GLY A 54 1.84 -1.47 -7.81
CA GLY A 54 2.26 -1.46 -9.21
C GLY A 54 3.75 -1.22 -9.34
N ASN A 55 4.41 -1.98 -10.20
CA ASN A 55 5.79 -1.71 -10.62
C ASN A 55 5.79 -0.92 -11.94
N PHE A 56 4.96 0.10 -12.04
CA PHE A 56 4.91 1.01 -13.18
C PHE A 56 5.30 2.42 -12.73
N LYS A 57 5.90 3.17 -13.63
CA LYS A 57 6.26 4.55 -13.38
C LYS A 57 5.02 5.42 -13.52
N LEU A 58 4.60 6.02 -12.42
CA LEU A 58 3.62 7.11 -12.47
C LEU A 58 4.34 8.43 -12.76
N PRO A 59 3.69 9.35 -13.46
CA PRO A 59 4.29 10.64 -13.77
C PRO A 59 4.37 11.62 -12.58
N LEU A 60 4.05 11.16 -11.39
CA LEU A 60 4.08 11.96 -10.18
C LEU A 60 5.32 11.65 -9.36
N HIS A 61 6.02 12.71 -8.96
CA HIS A 61 7.16 12.66 -8.05
C HIS A 61 6.92 13.58 -6.86
N LEU A 62 7.09 13.05 -5.66
CA LEU A 62 6.96 13.82 -4.44
C LEU A 62 8.28 13.84 -3.68
N THR A 63 8.70 15.04 -3.29
CA THR A 63 9.89 15.27 -2.45
C THR A 63 9.43 15.85 -1.12
N SER A 64 9.88 15.25 -0.01
CA SER A 64 9.68 15.79 1.33
C SER A 64 10.91 16.61 1.75
N PHE A 65 10.66 17.81 2.28
CA PHE A 65 11.71 18.67 2.82
C PHE A 65 11.78 18.65 4.35
N GLY A 66 10.91 17.88 4.99
CA GLY A 66 10.66 17.95 6.43
C GLY A 66 9.62 19.03 6.76
N ASP A 67 9.32 19.19 8.05
CA ASP A 67 8.42 20.22 8.59
C ASP A 67 7.08 20.34 7.83
N ASP A 68 6.48 19.21 7.47
CA ASP A 68 5.21 19.15 6.74
C ASP A 68 5.23 19.89 5.37
N VAL A 69 6.41 20.07 4.75
CA VAL A 69 6.58 20.73 3.46
C VAL A 69 6.98 19.72 2.39
N PHE A 70 6.26 19.76 1.27
CA PHE A 70 6.45 18.83 0.15
C PHE A 70 6.43 19.58 -1.19
N GLN A 71 7.07 19.00 -2.19
CA GLN A 71 6.94 19.40 -3.58
C GLN A 71 6.41 18.23 -4.38
N LEU A 72 5.29 18.43 -5.05
CA LEU A 72 4.72 17.48 -5.99
C LEU A 72 5.01 17.96 -7.41
N THR A 73 5.61 17.11 -8.22
CA THR A 73 5.90 17.33 -9.64
C THR A 73 5.14 16.34 -10.49
N ASN A 74 4.38 16.84 -11.45
CA ASN A 74 3.75 16.06 -12.49
C ASN A 74 4.60 16.15 -13.76
N SER A 75 5.32 15.09 -14.11
CA SER A 75 6.13 14.99 -15.34
C SER A 75 5.35 14.38 -16.51
N GLY A 76 4.06 14.11 -16.33
CA GLY A 76 3.18 13.54 -17.36
C GLY A 76 2.58 14.57 -18.29
N SER A 77 1.84 14.07 -19.28
CA SER A 77 1.12 14.86 -20.29
C SER A 77 -0.25 15.32 -19.83
N ASP A 78 -0.80 14.72 -18.80
CA ASP A 78 -2.16 14.97 -18.32
C ASP A 78 -2.15 15.63 -16.95
N PRO A 79 -3.05 16.56 -16.64
CA PRO A 79 -3.20 17.09 -15.31
C PRO A 79 -3.69 15.97 -14.36
N VAL A 80 -3.17 15.97 -13.14
CA VAL A 80 -3.66 15.08 -12.08
C VAL A 80 -4.53 15.89 -11.14
N GLN A 81 -5.75 15.43 -10.95
CA GLN A 81 -6.78 16.11 -10.16
C GLN A 81 -7.06 15.39 -8.84
N SER A 82 -7.85 16.03 -7.98
CA SER A 82 -8.36 15.43 -6.74
C SER A 82 -7.23 14.85 -5.87
N LEU A 83 -6.36 15.75 -5.44
CA LEU A 83 -5.20 15.43 -4.60
C LEU A 83 -5.57 15.62 -3.12
N PHE A 84 -5.24 14.64 -2.28
CA PHE A 84 -5.50 14.68 -0.83
C PHE A 84 -4.21 14.34 -0.08
N LEU A 85 -3.61 15.34 0.55
CA LEU A 85 -2.50 15.15 1.48
C LEU A 85 -3.07 14.82 2.86
N VAL A 86 -2.83 13.63 3.35
CA VAL A 86 -3.39 13.10 4.60
C VAL A 86 -2.26 12.72 5.54
N SER A 87 -2.32 13.19 6.78
CA SER A 87 -1.44 12.77 7.87
C SER A 87 -2.25 12.23 9.02
N VAL A 88 -1.89 11.05 9.51
CA VAL A 88 -2.43 10.45 10.73
C VAL A 88 -1.29 10.30 11.73
N ASN A 89 -1.48 10.87 12.92
CA ASN A 89 -0.50 10.80 13.98
C ASN A 89 -1.22 10.61 15.33
N ASN A 90 -0.94 9.50 16.01
CA ASN A 90 -1.61 9.10 17.25
C ASN A 90 -3.15 9.14 17.13
N GLY A 91 -3.68 8.65 16.00
CA GLY A 91 -5.11 8.65 15.70
C GLY A 91 -5.71 10.02 15.36
N GLN A 92 -4.92 11.10 15.37
CA GLN A 92 -5.36 12.42 14.93
C GLN A 92 -5.11 12.55 13.42
N ILE A 93 -6.16 12.94 12.70
CA ILE A 93 -6.09 13.16 11.25
C ILE A 93 -6.00 14.64 10.92
N ARG A 94 -5.12 14.96 9.99
CA ARG A 94 -5.04 16.24 9.29
C ARG A 94 -5.10 15.95 7.80
N TYR A 95 -5.88 16.68 7.06
CA TYR A 95 -5.86 16.57 5.60
C TYR A 95 -6.06 17.91 4.91
N GLN A 96 -5.57 17.98 3.69
CA GLN A 96 -5.78 19.10 2.80
C GLN A 96 -6.01 18.58 1.38
N SER A 97 -7.03 19.12 0.72
CA SER A 97 -7.30 18.84 -0.68
C SER A 97 -6.67 19.92 -1.57
N PHE A 98 -6.26 19.51 -2.77
CA PHE A 98 -5.75 20.37 -3.82
C PHE A 98 -6.47 20.02 -5.12
N ASP A 99 -6.83 21.01 -5.90
CA ASP A 99 -7.64 20.80 -7.10
C ASP A 99 -6.90 20.04 -8.19
N ALA A 100 -5.73 20.50 -8.57
CA ALA A 100 -4.95 19.83 -9.61
C ALA A 100 -3.47 20.21 -9.57
N VAL A 101 -2.64 19.34 -10.19
CA VAL A 101 -1.30 19.68 -10.65
C VAL A 101 -1.25 19.54 -12.17
N ALA A 102 -0.96 20.64 -12.87
CA ALA A 102 -0.93 20.67 -14.33
C ALA A 102 0.19 19.77 -14.89
N ALA A 103 0.03 19.33 -16.14
CA ALA A 103 1.06 18.61 -16.87
C ALA A 103 2.37 19.40 -16.92
N GLY A 104 3.50 18.72 -16.69
CA GLY A 104 4.83 19.32 -16.71
C GLY A 104 5.11 20.35 -15.62
N SER A 105 4.26 20.44 -14.58
CA SER A 105 4.38 21.45 -13.53
C SER A 105 4.71 20.88 -12.16
N SER A 106 5.07 21.77 -11.23
CA SER A 106 5.29 21.44 -9.82
C SER A 106 4.49 22.37 -8.93
N ILE A 107 3.96 21.82 -7.84
CA ILE A 107 3.28 22.60 -6.81
C ILE A 107 3.92 22.32 -5.45
N LYS A 108 3.92 23.33 -4.58
CA LYS A 108 4.31 23.17 -3.18
C LYS A 108 3.06 22.76 -2.39
N LEU A 109 3.19 21.68 -1.64
CA LEU A 109 2.18 21.22 -0.70
C LEU A 109 2.68 21.53 0.71
N ILE A 110 1.81 22.07 1.54
CA ILE A 110 2.09 22.30 2.96
C ILE A 110 0.96 21.66 3.72
N GLN A 111 1.28 20.73 4.61
CA GLN A 111 0.27 20.09 5.44
C GLN A 111 -0.33 21.10 6.41
N THR A 112 -1.65 21.15 6.48
CA THR A 112 -2.35 21.97 7.46
C THR A 112 -2.06 21.52 8.89
N SER A 113 -1.97 22.46 9.82
CA SER A 113 -1.92 22.16 11.26
C SER A 113 -3.32 21.83 11.84
N GLN A 114 -4.39 22.16 11.11
CA GLN A 114 -5.75 21.95 11.56
C GLN A 114 -6.12 20.46 11.54
N THR A 115 -6.60 19.96 12.66
CA THR A 115 -7.14 18.60 12.75
C THR A 115 -8.51 18.51 12.12
N SER A 116 -8.86 17.32 11.65
CA SER A 116 -10.14 17.02 11.02
C SER A 116 -10.66 15.68 11.51
N THR A 117 -11.71 15.19 10.87
CA THR A 117 -12.30 13.89 11.17
C THR A 117 -12.21 12.96 9.97
N VAL A 118 -12.15 11.67 10.22
CA VAL A 118 -12.26 10.64 9.17
C VAL A 118 -13.57 10.81 8.40
N ALA A 119 -14.66 11.18 9.06
CA ALA A 119 -15.95 11.39 8.41
C ALA A 119 -15.89 12.53 7.38
N ALA A 120 -15.28 13.66 7.72
CA ALA A 120 -15.13 14.79 6.80
C ALA A 120 -14.29 14.41 5.58
N LEU A 121 -13.18 13.70 5.78
CA LEU A 121 -12.33 13.21 4.68
C LEU A 121 -13.08 12.20 3.81
N ASN A 122 -13.85 11.29 4.39
CA ASN A 122 -14.69 10.34 3.66
C ASN A 122 -15.64 11.05 2.68
N GLU A 123 -16.33 12.09 3.16
CA GLU A 123 -17.25 12.85 2.32
C GLU A 123 -16.51 13.59 1.19
N THR A 124 -15.37 14.19 1.50
CA THR A 124 -14.55 14.91 0.50
C THR A 124 -14.06 13.96 -0.60
N VAL A 125 -13.52 12.80 -0.23
CA VAL A 125 -13.03 11.79 -1.20
C VAL A 125 -14.19 11.19 -1.98
N ALA A 126 -15.32 10.87 -1.33
CA ALA A 126 -16.50 10.36 -2.02
C ALA A 126 -17.04 11.35 -3.06
N ALA A 127 -17.09 12.64 -2.72
CA ALA A 127 -17.52 13.67 -3.67
C ALA A 127 -16.61 13.73 -4.91
N SER A 128 -15.29 13.60 -4.74
CA SER A 128 -14.36 13.55 -5.88
C SER A 128 -14.54 12.29 -6.73
N LEU A 129 -14.76 11.13 -6.11
CA LEU A 129 -15.05 9.88 -6.83
C LEU A 129 -16.35 9.97 -7.65
N ILE A 130 -17.37 10.65 -7.11
CA ILE A 130 -18.63 10.91 -7.82
C ILE A 130 -18.39 11.86 -9.00
N ALA A 131 -17.58 12.89 -8.83
CA ALA A 131 -17.22 13.82 -9.90
C ALA A 131 -16.49 13.12 -11.07
N GLU A 132 -15.77 12.04 -10.78
CA GLU A 132 -15.12 11.18 -11.79
C GLU A 132 -16.07 10.13 -12.41
N GLY A 133 -17.35 10.16 -12.08
CA GLY A 133 -18.39 9.36 -12.72
C GLY A 133 -18.87 8.13 -11.96
N LEU A 134 -18.36 7.83 -10.77
CA LEU A 134 -18.91 6.75 -9.95
C LEU A 134 -20.30 7.12 -9.43
N TYR A 135 -21.21 6.17 -9.37
CA TYR A 135 -22.47 6.36 -8.67
C TYR A 135 -22.22 6.59 -7.17
N GLU A 136 -23.09 7.39 -6.53
CA GLU A 136 -22.93 7.78 -5.13
C GLU A 136 -22.73 6.58 -4.20
N LYS A 137 -23.53 5.52 -4.35
CA LYS A 137 -23.39 4.30 -3.53
C LYS A 137 -22.07 3.58 -3.77
N GLU A 138 -21.54 3.57 -4.98
CA GLU A 138 -20.26 2.97 -5.33
C GLU A 138 -19.10 3.75 -4.72
N ALA A 139 -19.11 5.08 -4.86
CA ALA A 139 -18.11 5.96 -4.27
C ALA A 139 -18.07 5.79 -2.74
N ARG A 140 -19.24 5.82 -2.08
CA ARG A 140 -19.36 5.63 -0.64
C ARG A 140 -18.96 4.22 -0.19
N ALA A 141 -19.31 3.20 -0.96
CA ALA A 141 -18.91 1.82 -0.70
C ALA A 141 -17.39 1.66 -0.81
N MET A 142 -16.77 2.28 -1.81
CA MET A 142 -15.31 2.28 -1.99
C MET A 142 -14.61 2.94 -0.80
N VAL A 143 -15.00 4.14 -0.43
CA VAL A 143 -14.42 4.87 0.69
C VAL A 143 -14.56 4.10 2.01
N ARG A 144 -15.75 3.54 2.30
CA ARG A 144 -15.97 2.71 3.50
C ARG A 144 -15.13 1.44 3.51
N THR A 145 -14.98 0.77 2.37
CA THR A 145 -14.18 -0.45 2.24
C THR A 145 -12.70 -0.20 2.53
N TRP A 146 -12.19 0.95 2.13
CA TRP A 146 -10.76 1.28 2.26
C TRP A 146 -10.44 2.21 3.43
N ARG A 147 -11.43 2.61 4.22
CA ARG A 147 -11.33 3.59 5.31
C ARG A 147 -10.13 3.33 6.21
N ASP A 148 -10.02 2.12 6.76
CA ASP A 148 -8.96 1.76 7.71
C ASP A 148 -7.58 2.02 7.12
N SER A 149 -7.38 1.53 5.89
CA SER A 149 -6.10 1.62 5.21
C SER A 149 -5.80 3.00 4.64
N TRP A 150 -6.82 3.75 4.28
CA TRP A 150 -6.63 5.08 3.68
C TRP A 150 -6.49 6.16 4.73
N PHE A 151 -7.30 6.13 5.77
CA PHE A 151 -7.52 7.26 6.65
C PHE A 151 -7.22 7.00 8.14
N GLU A 152 -7.05 5.76 8.57
CA GLU A 152 -6.80 5.43 9.97
C GLU A 152 -5.39 4.89 10.23
N GLU A 153 -4.68 4.48 9.19
CA GLU A 153 -3.32 3.99 9.32
C GLU A 153 -2.34 5.13 9.55
N GLU A 154 -1.44 4.98 10.52
CA GLU A 154 -0.42 5.99 10.88
C GLU A 154 0.46 6.37 9.70
N GLY A 155 0.92 7.62 9.65
CA GLY A 155 1.83 8.15 8.64
C GLY A 155 1.23 9.23 7.74
N THR A 156 2.04 9.71 6.81
CA THR A 156 1.66 10.75 5.85
C THR A 156 1.61 10.16 4.45
N ARG A 157 0.57 10.52 3.69
CA ARG A 157 0.36 10.01 2.33
C ARG A 157 -0.37 11.00 1.44
N LEU A 158 -0.13 10.86 0.15
CA LEU A 158 -0.87 11.55 -0.89
C LEU A 158 -1.78 10.56 -1.59
N PHE A 159 -3.09 10.85 -1.58
CA PHE A 159 -4.05 10.21 -2.48
C PHE A 159 -4.29 11.11 -3.68
N TYR A 160 -4.57 10.51 -4.80
CA TYR A 160 -4.94 11.21 -6.02
C TYR A 160 -5.74 10.30 -6.93
N ILE A 161 -6.56 10.88 -7.78
CA ILE A 161 -7.23 10.11 -8.82
C ILE A 161 -6.32 10.07 -10.05
N VAL A 162 -5.99 8.85 -10.49
CA VAL A 162 -5.16 8.64 -11.67
C VAL A 162 -5.98 9.00 -12.90
N PRO A 163 -5.45 9.83 -13.82
CA PRO A 163 -6.17 10.17 -15.05
C PRO A 163 -6.64 8.92 -15.82
N SER A 164 -7.84 8.95 -16.36
CA SER A 164 -8.45 7.80 -17.04
C SER A 164 -7.59 7.25 -18.18
N ALA A 165 -6.97 8.13 -18.97
CA ALA A 165 -6.05 7.72 -20.04
C ALA A 165 -4.84 6.92 -19.52
N VAL A 166 -4.29 7.32 -18.36
CA VAL A 166 -3.20 6.60 -17.70
C VAL A 166 -3.70 5.26 -17.15
N THR A 167 -4.89 5.25 -16.56
CA THR A 167 -5.53 4.03 -16.05
C THR A 167 -5.75 3.01 -17.18
N GLU A 168 -6.27 3.45 -18.32
CA GLU A 168 -6.49 2.59 -19.49
C GLU A 168 -5.17 2.03 -20.06
N ALA A 169 -4.13 2.85 -20.09
CA ALA A 169 -2.82 2.41 -20.59
C ALA A 169 -2.14 1.40 -19.66
N LEU A 170 -2.26 1.58 -18.34
CA LEU A 170 -1.63 0.70 -17.35
C LEU A 170 -2.40 -0.59 -17.11
N LEU A 171 -3.72 -0.51 -17.15
CA LEU A 171 -4.64 -1.58 -16.76
C LEU A 171 -5.74 -1.72 -17.82
N PRO A 172 -5.38 -2.14 -19.06
CA PRO A 172 -6.37 -2.28 -20.13
C PRO A 172 -7.45 -3.30 -19.71
N LEU A 173 -8.72 -2.94 -19.96
CA LEU A 173 -9.88 -3.77 -19.67
C LEU A 173 -10.69 -3.99 -20.93
N THR A 174 -10.93 -5.25 -21.26
CA THR A 174 -11.86 -5.63 -22.32
C THR A 174 -13.06 -6.32 -21.70
N VAL A 175 -14.25 -5.88 -22.05
CA VAL A 175 -15.53 -6.46 -21.61
C VAL A 175 -16.33 -6.88 -22.81
N GLU A 176 -16.84 -8.10 -22.82
CA GLU A 176 -17.70 -8.64 -23.87
C GLU A 176 -19.00 -9.21 -23.26
N PRO A 177 -20.17 -8.82 -23.78
CA PRO A 177 -20.39 -7.85 -24.86
C PRO A 177 -19.92 -6.46 -24.46
N GLN A 178 -19.53 -5.64 -25.46
CA GLN A 178 -19.06 -4.28 -25.18
C GLN A 178 -20.16 -3.48 -24.47
N PRO A 179 -19.85 -2.86 -23.33
CA PRO A 179 -20.82 -2.02 -22.62
C PRO A 179 -21.03 -0.69 -23.36
N ASP A 180 -22.17 -0.08 -23.14
CA ASP A 180 -22.48 1.25 -23.69
C ASP A 180 -21.58 2.33 -23.08
N GLU A 181 -21.23 2.17 -21.80
CA GLU A 181 -20.36 3.06 -21.06
C GLU A 181 -19.51 2.27 -20.06
N THR A 182 -18.27 2.69 -19.87
CA THR A 182 -17.36 2.13 -18.84
C THR A 182 -16.76 3.27 -18.03
N VAL A 183 -17.10 3.35 -16.74
CA VAL A 183 -16.49 4.26 -15.79
C VAL A 183 -15.52 3.50 -14.92
N ARG A 184 -14.27 3.94 -14.88
CA ARG A 184 -13.19 3.33 -14.07
C ARG A 184 -12.43 4.42 -13.34
N VAL A 185 -12.40 4.32 -12.03
CA VAL A 185 -11.64 5.24 -11.18
C VAL A 185 -10.55 4.48 -10.46
N LEU A 186 -9.30 4.88 -10.69
CA LEU A 186 -8.14 4.35 -10.00
C LEU A 186 -7.62 5.39 -9.00
N VAL A 187 -7.65 5.04 -7.73
CA VAL A 187 -7.05 5.85 -6.67
C VAL A 187 -5.61 5.45 -6.48
N GLY A 188 -4.71 6.38 -6.76
CA GLY A 188 -3.30 6.26 -6.45
C GLY A 188 -3.05 6.62 -4.99
N ARG A 189 -2.14 5.89 -4.34
CA ARG A 189 -1.68 6.17 -2.98
C ARG A 189 -0.17 6.20 -2.98
N MET A 190 0.39 7.30 -2.51
CA MET A 190 1.82 7.50 -2.35
C MET A 190 2.12 7.71 -0.87
N GLU A 191 2.88 6.80 -0.28
CA GLU A 191 3.37 6.99 1.09
C GLU A 191 4.51 8.01 1.09
N ILE A 192 4.48 8.89 2.06
CA ILE A 192 5.48 9.93 2.22
C ILE A 192 6.30 9.61 3.45
N MET A 193 7.60 9.55 3.28
CA MET A 193 8.55 9.37 4.36
C MET A 193 9.29 10.69 4.58
N SER A 194 9.34 11.15 5.83
CA SER A 194 10.12 12.33 6.17
C SER A 194 11.62 12.01 6.18
N PRO A 195 12.51 12.98 6.05
CA PRO A 195 13.95 12.78 6.19
C PRO A 195 14.34 12.12 7.52
N GLU A 196 13.63 12.41 8.61
CA GLU A 196 13.86 11.82 9.93
C GLU A 196 13.46 10.34 9.96
N GLN A 197 12.36 9.99 9.28
CA GLN A 197 11.94 8.60 9.12
C GLN A 197 12.94 7.82 8.25
N GLU A 198 13.42 8.42 7.15
CA GLU A 198 14.47 7.82 6.31
C GLU A 198 15.73 7.54 7.15
N ALA A 199 16.20 8.51 7.94
CA ALA A 199 17.35 8.37 8.82
C ALA A 199 17.13 7.26 9.89
N THR A 200 15.92 7.18 10.44
CA THR A 200 15.58 6.14 11.42
C THR A 200 15.68 4.74 10.80
N ILE A 201 15.13 4.55 9.60
CA ILE A 201 15.19 3.25 8.91
C ILE A 201 16.62 2.91 8.50
N GLU A 202 17.40 3.89 8.05
CA GLU A 202 18.81 3.71 7.78
C GLU A 202 19.57 3.19 9.02
N GLN A 203 19.33 3.79 10.19
CA GLN A 203 19.92 3.35 11.45
C GLN A 203 19.50 1.90 11.80
N LEU A 204 18.25 1.54 11.58
CA LEU A 204 17.77 0.16 11.78
C LEU A 204 18.48 -0.83 10.86
N VAL A 205 18.68 -0.47 9.59
CA VAL A 205 19.44 -1.32 8.63
C VAL A 205 20.91 -1.45 9.07
N ARG A 206 21.55 -0.36 9.51
CA ARG A 206 22.93 -0.39 10.04
C ARG A 206 23.05 -1.27 11.28
N LYS A 207 22.11 -1.14 12.22
CA LYS A 207 22.02 -1.98 13.44
C LYS A 207 21.82 -3.45 13.07
N SER A 208 20.93 -3.75 12.15
CA SER A 208 20.69 -5.10 11.65
C SER A 208 21.95 -5.72 11.06
N ARG A 209 22.74 -4.94 10.31
CA ARG A 209 24.04 -5.42 9.79
C ARG A 209 25.01 -5.83 10.91
N GLY A 210 25.12 -5.03 11.95
CA GLY A 210 25.94 -5.38 13.12
C GLY A 210 25.49 -6.71 13.74
N GLN A 211 24.20 -6.84 14.00
CA GLN A 211 23.61 -8.06 14.55
C GLN A 211 23.80 -9.29 13.64
N ARG A 212 23.75 -9.11 12.32
CA ARG A 212 24.01 -10.20 11.36
C ARG A 212 25.46 -10.66 11.40
N ILE A 213 26.41 -9.76 11.60
CA ILE A 213 27.82 -10.13 11.74
C ILE A 213 28.01 -11.00 12.99
N GLU A 214 27.45 -10.59 14.13
CA GLU A 214 27.50 -11.36 15.38
C GLU A 214 26.79 -12.71 15.23
N HIS A 215 25.62 -12.74 14.62
CA HIS A 215 24.88 -13.96 14.34
C HIS A 215 25.68 -14.94 13.48
N ASN A 216 26.33 -14.45 12.41
CA ASN A 216 27.13 -15.31 11.53
C ASN A 216 28.36 -15.89 12.26
N ALA A 217 29.00 -15.13 13.14
CA ALA A 217 30.07 -15.61 13.97
C ALA A 217 29.59 -16.73 14.91
N LEU A 218 28.47 -16.52 15.59
CA LEU A 218 27.82 -17.54 16.42
C LEU A 218 27.41 -18.77 15.61
N ALA A 219 26.80 -18.57 14.45
CA ALA A 219 26.39 -19.67 13.58
C ALA A 219 27.58 -20.54 13.16
N THR A 220 28.72 -19.91 12.87
CA THR A 220 29.97 -20.61 12.53
C THR A 220 30.46 -21.47 13.71
N GLU A 221 30.41 -20.94 14.94
CA GLU A 221 30.83 -21.65 16.14
C GLU A 221 29.89 -22.82 16.48
N LEU A 222 28.57 -22.61 16.37
CA LEU A 222 27.59 -23.67 16.57
C LEU A 222 27.72 -24.78 15.52
N HIS A 223 28.05 -24.42 14.28
CA HIS A 223 28.28 -25.41 13.22
C HIS A 223 29.49 -26.30 13.53
N LYS A 224 30.60 -25.72 14.02
CA LYS A 224 31.78 -26.51 14.48
C LYS A 224 31.40 -27.50 15.57
N GLN A 225 30.38 -27.17 16.38
CA GLN A 225 29.86 -28.03 17.45
C GLN A 225 28.74 -28.98 17.00
N ASN A 226 28.44 -29.05 15.69
CA ASN A 226 27.33 -29.81 15.12
C ASN A 226 25.97 -29.38 15.68
N LYS A 227 25.81 -28.12 16.07
CA LYS A 227 24.56 -27.54 16.58
C LYS A 227 23.90 -26.66 15.49
N LYS A 228 22.56 -26.63 15.52
CA LYS A 228 21.79 -25.79 14.61
C LYS A 228 21.86 -24.34 15.09
N SER A 229 22.14 -23.41 14.18
CA SER A 229 22.05 -21.98 14.48
C SER A 229 20.59 -21.48 14.43
N PRO A 230 20.23 -20.48 15.26
CA PRO A 230 18.94 -19.83 15.16
C PRO A 230 18.80 -19.11 13.82
N ALA A 231 17.57 -18.89 13.36
CA ALA A 231 17.31 -18.08 12.17
C ALA A 231 17.54 -16.59 12.47
N PHE A 232 18.08 -15.86 11.50
CA PHE A 232 18.17 -14.40 11.58
C PHE A 232 16.91 -13.77 11.01
N GLY A 233 16.17 -13.02 11.82
CA GLY A 233 14.89 -12.42 11.46
C GLY A 233 14.97 -10.95 11.01
N ILE A 234 13.83 -10.38 10.73
CA ILE A 234 13.65 -8.95 10.41
C ILE A 234 13.53 -8.15 11.73
N PRO A 235 14.16 -6.96 11.84
CA PRO A 235 13.94 -6.07 12.98
C PRO A 235 12.46 -5.82 13.27
N LYS A 236 12.06 -5.87 14.55
CA LYS A 236 10.64 -5.71 14.94
C LYS A 236 10.07 -4.38 14.48
N GLU A 237 10.88 -3.34 14.51
CA GLU A 237 10.50 -1.99 14.08
C GLU A 237 10.17 -1.97 12.60
N ILE A 238 10.95 -2.68 11.76
CA ILE A 238 10.67 -2.83 10.33
C ILE A 238 9.44 -3.74 10.12
N ALA A 239 9.35 -4.84 10.87
CA ALA A 239 8.18 -5.72 10.81
C ALA A 239 6.88 -5.00 11.21
N GLY A 240 6.95 -4.12 12.22
CA GLY A 240 5.82 -3.30 12.67
C GLY A 240 5.33 -2.26 11.67
N MET A 241 6.12 -1.93 10.64
CA MET A 241 5.68 -1.03 9.56
C MET A 241 4.62 -1.66 8.64
N GLY A 242 4.34 -2.96 8.78
CA GLY A 242 3.39 -3.66 7.94
C GLY A 242 3.73 -3.47 6.45
N ARG A 243 2.75 -3.20 5.63
CA ARG A 243 2.92 -3.01 4.18
C ARG A 243 3.86 -1.86 3.79
N LEU A 244 4.15 -0.93 4.71
CA LEU A 244 5.06 0.19 4.46
C LEU A 244 6.53 -0.21 4.53
N ALA A 245 6.86 -1.38 5.08
CA ALA A 245 8.25 -1.84 5.23
C ALA A 245 8.95 -2.00 3.87
N GLU A 246 8.28 -2.57 2.88
CA GLU A 246 8.87 -2.79 1.56
C GLU A 246 9.24 -1.47 0.85
N PRO A 247 8.31 -0.52 0.64
CA PRO A 247 8.65 0.75 0.00
C PRO A 247 9.67 1.56 0.81
N ALA A 248 9.62 1.51 2.13
CA ALA A 248 10.60 2.17 2.99
C ALA A 248 12.01 1.59 2.84
N LEU A 249 12.14 0.27 2.85
CA LEU A 249 13.43 -0.40 2.60
C LEU A 249 13.96 -0.08 1.19
N ILE A 250 13.11 -0.12 0.16
CA ILE A 250 13.49 0.21 -1.22
C ILE A 250 14.02 1.65 -1.26
N ARG A 251 13.32 2.59 -0.64
CA ARG A 251 13.75 3.99 -0.59
C ARG A 251 15.12 4.14 0.06
N VAL A 252 15.30 3.59 1.26
CA VAL A 252 16.56 3.67 2.01
C VAL A 252 17.70 2.98 1.26
N ILE A 253 17.46 1.81 0.66
CA ILE A 253 18.48 1.12 -0.16
C ILE A 253 18.97 2.01 -1.30
N ASN A 254 18.09 2.79 -1.91
CA ASN A 254 18.44 3.64 -3.03
C ASN A 254 19.24 4.88 -2.65
N ILE A 255 19.08 5.39 -1.42
CA ILE A 255 19.82 6.57 -0.94
C ILE A 255 21.10 6.23 -0.17
N LEU A 256 21.30 4.97 0.25
CA LEU A 256 22.49 4.55 0.97
C LEU A 256 23.74 4.58 0.09
N ASP A 257 24.78 5.25 0.55
CA ASP A 257 26.11 5.24 -0.09
C ASP A 257 26.95 4.02 0.33
N ASP A 258 26.80 3.56 1.57
CA ASP A 258 27.55 2.40 2.09
C ASP A 258 27.07 1.10 1.46
N ILE A 259 27.93 0.49 0.63
CA ILE A 259 27.63 -0.74 -0.11
C ILE A 259 27.27 -1.91 0.83
N ALA A 260 27.94 -2.01 1.99
CA ALA A 260 27.70 -3.10 2.92
C ALA A 260 26.35 -2.95 3.66
N VAL A 261 25.97 -1.71 4.00
CA VAL A 261 24.66 -1.39 4.58
C VAL A 261 23.57 -1.56 3.53
N ARG A 262 23.80 -1.12 2.29
CA ARG A 262 22.89 -1.36 1.17
C ARG A 262 22.64 -2.85 0.93
N ARG A 263 23.68 -3.68 1.04
CA ARG A 263 23.54 -5.15 0.94
C ARG A 263 22.65 -5.70 2.05
N GLU A 264 22.81 -5.23 3.28
CA GLU A 264 21.95 -5.62 4.40
C GLU A 264 20.49 -5.24 4.14
N GLY A 265 20.22 -4.01 3.69
CA GLY A 265 18.87 -3.57 3.31
C GLY A 265 18.23 -4.49 2.28
N ARG A 266 18.98 -4.92 1.25
CA ARG A 266 18.51 -5.89 0.25
C ARG A 266 18.19 -7.26 0.86
N LEU A 267 18.98 -7.72 1.80
CA LEU A 267 18.71 -8.99 2.50
C LEU A 267 17.43 -8.90 3.34
N LEU A 268 17.22 -7.79 4.05
CA LEU A 268 15.98 -7.54 4.79
C LEU A 268 14.76 -7.49 3.85
N LEU A 269 14.88 -6.79 2.73
CA LEU A 269 13.84 -6.72 1.72
C LEU A 269 13.48 -8.11 1.16
N GLN A 270 14.48 -8.92 0.83
CA GLN A 270 14.26 -10.30 0.37
C GLN A 270 13.58 -11.17 1.43
N GLN A 271 13.99 -11.03 2.71
CA GLN A 271 13.32 -11.74 3.81
C GLN A 271 11.86 -11.31 3.96
N TRP A 272 11.59 -10.01 3.86
CA TRP A 272 10.24 -9.45 3.89
C TRP A 272 9.37 -10.02 2.77
N GLN A 273 9.85 -9.95 1.53
CA GLN A 273 9.13 -10.47 0.36
C GLN A 273 8.83 -11.96 0.48
N ARG A 274 9.79 -12.78 0.92
CA ARG A 274 9.57 -14.21 1.17
C ARG A 274 8.52 -14.47 2.25
N ALA A 275 8.51 -13.67 3.31
CA ALA A 275 7.54 -13.80 4.39
C ALA A 275 6.11 -13.52 3.90
N LEU A 276 5.93 -12.53 3.03
CA LEU A 276 4.64 -12.24 2.40
C LEU A 276 4.19 -13.35 1.43
N GLU A 277 5.09 -13.89 0.62
CA GLU A 277 4.78 -14.98 -0.32
C GLU A 277 4.30 -16.25 0.37
N VAL A 278 4.88 -16.55 1.53
CA VAL A 278 4.55 -17.76 2.32
C VAL A 278 3.34 -17.51 3.23
N GLY A 279 2.81 -16.27 3.30
CA GLY A 279 1.72 -15.90 4.19
C GLY A 279 2.09 -15.94 5.68
N ILE A 280 3.38 -15.76 5.98
CA ILE A 280 3.86 -15.64 7.36
C ILE A 280 3.46 -14.26 7.88
N ASP A 281 2.88 -14.22 9.07
CA ASP A 281 2.72 -12.97 9.81
C ASP A 281 4.10 -12.41 10.15
N VAL A 282 4.50 -11.36 9.45
CA VAL A 282 5.83 -10.75 9.58
C VAL A 282 6.07 -10.16 10.96
N SER A 283 5.02 -9.84 11.73
CA SER A 283 5.15 -9.39 13.12
C SER A 283 5.73 -10.47 14.02
N GLN A 284 5.62 -11.74 13.62
CA GLN A 284 6.17 -12.90 14.34
C GLN A 284 7.59 -13.26 13.93
N LEU A 285 8.16 -12.63 12.91
CA LEU A 285 9.57 -12.82 12.54
C LEU A 285 10.45 -12.15 13.59
N THR A 286 10.89 -12.95 14.56
CA THR A 286 11.71 -12.48 15.68
C THR A 286 13.11 -12.13 15.21
N ILE A 287 13.64 -11.06 15.79
CA ILE A 287 15.07 -10.72 15.74
C ILE A 287 15.83 -11.78 16.49
N TRP A 288 17.00 -12.17 15.96
CA TRP A 288 17.96 -12.92 16.75
C TRP A 288 18.29 -12.18 18.05
N ARG A 289 18.14 -12.85 19.19
CA ARG A 289 18.57 -12.38 20.50
C ARG A 289 19.81 -13.14 20.92
N ARG A 290 20.73 -12.45 21.51
CA ARG A 290 21.90 -13.10 22.15
C ARG A 290 21.41 -14.09 23.22
N LEU A 291 21.95 -15.32 23.19
CA LEU A 291 21.55 -16.41 24.11
C LEU A 291 21.97 -16.17 25.56
N ASP A 292 22.79 -15.16 25.80
CA ASP A 292 23.34 -14.78 27.11
C ASP A 292 22.46 -13.76 27.89
N GLN A 293 21.25 -13.47 27.39
CA GLN A 293 20.27 -12.60 28.07
C GLN A 293 18.99 -13.35 28.52
N GLN A 294 19.12 -14.65 28.79
CA GLN A 294 18.09 -15.43 29.48
C GLN A 294 18.43 -15.59 30.95
#